data_83477b0b1144e31bd5c39549797f6498
#
_entry.id   83477b0b1144e31bd5c39549797f6498
#
_cell.length_a   1.000
_cell.length_b   1.000
_cell.length_c   1.000
_cell.angle_alpha   90.00
_cell.angle_beta   90.00
_cell.angle_gamma   90.00
#
_symmetry.space_group_name_H-M   'P 1'
#
loop_
_entity.id
_entity.type
_entity.pdbx_description
1 polymer ?
#
loop_
_entity_poly.entity_id
_entity_poly.type
_entity_poly.pdbx_seq_one_letter_code
_entity_poly.pdbx_strand_id
1 'polypeptide(L)'
;MLDSGMALGAFRHPDRASVSAEFEACLNLGKISPQSASQARQYRNEQQRQGFDDQLGLSTNYLLVRRCGDSQLKGVMGDWWHDVLHRCHRDQLALQYNLWRNDQTWLPLDEFVPRQRMLYHARHGHPNAAQRAHDVLRRSLGRRIAG
;
A
#
# COMPACT_ATOMS: atom_id res chain seq x y z
N MET A 1 4.87 18.33 -11.78
CA MET A 1 4.07 17.25 -11.21
C MET A 1 3.78 17.41 -9.71
N LEU A 2 4.66 17.96 -8.93
CA LEU A 2 4.42 18.30 -7.52
C LEU A 2 4.26 19.82 -7.28
N ASP A 3 3.90 20.59 -8.29
CA ASP A 3 3.57 22.02 -8.17
C ASP A 3 2.18 22.27 -7.54
N SER A 4 1.41 21.22 -7.31
CA SER A 4 0.08 21.28 -6.69
C SER A 4 0.09 21.57 -5.18
N GLY A 5 1.25 21.87 -4.58
CA GLY A 5 1.38 21.99 -3.12
C GLY A 5 1.43 20.68 -2.36
N MET A 6 1.10 19.56 -3.00
CA MET A 6 1.08 18.25 -2.34
C MET A 6 2.47 17.62 -2.23
N ALA A 7 2.77 17.05 -1.08
CA ALA A 7 4.08 16.48 -0.76
C ALA A 7 4.17 14.97 -1.04
N LEU A 8 3.04 14.27 -1.22
CA LEU A 8 2.95 12.83 -1.46
C LEU A 8 2.10 12.51 -2.68
N GLY A 9 2.60 11.67 -3.58
CA GLY A 9 1.86 11.09 -4.70
C GLY A 9 1.84 9.56 -4.64
N ALA A 10 0.71 8.95 -4.97
CA ALA A 10 0.54 7.49 -5.04
C ALA A 10 -0.52 7.12 -6.08
N PHE A 11 -0.59 5.86 -6.49
CA PHE A 11 -1.71 5.35 -7.29
C PHE A 11 -2.89 4.97 -6.39
N ARG A 12 -4.12 5.19 -6.88
CA ARG A 12 -5.32 4.65 -6.22
C ARG A 12 -5.27 3.12 -6.16
N HIS A 13 -5.85 2.55 -5.12
CA HIS A 13 -6.01 1.11 -5.06
C HIS A 13 -6.99 0.64 -6.15
N PRO A 14 -6.66 -0.40 -6.96
CA PRO A 14 -7.46 -0.77 -8.12
C PRO A 14 -8.83 -1.35 -7.76
N ASP A 15 -8.91 -2.04 -6.63
CA ASP A 15 -10.08 -2.85 -6.28
C ASP A 15 -10.86 -2.31 -5.07
N ARG A 16 -10.30 -1.39 -4.31
CA ARG A 16 -10.89 -0.89 -3.06
C ARG A 16 -10.69 0.62 -2.91
N ALA A 17 -11.71 1.28 -2.38
CA ALA A 17 -11.75 2.73 -2.26
C ALA A 17 -11.50 3.25 -0.83
N SER A 18 -11.47 2.37 0.18
CA SER A 18 -11.39 2.78 1.57
C SER A 18 -10.51 1.87 2.42
N VAL A 19 -9.99 2.39 3.53
CA VAL A 19 -9.24 1.61 4.52
C VAL A 19 -10.12 0.54 5.16
N SER A 20 -11.42 0.83 5.37
CA SER A 20 -12.39 -0.17 5.87
C SER A 20 -12.51 -1.36 4.92
N ALA A 21 -12.67 -1.11 3.62
CA ALA A 21 -12.76 -2.17 2.62
C ALA A 21 -11.47 -3.00 2.52
N GLU A 22 -10.30 -2.35 2.64
CA GLU A 22 -9.01 -3.05 2.67
C GLU A 22 -8.85 -3.89 3.94
N PHE A 23 -9.29 -3.38 5.10
CA PHE A 23 -9.25 -4.13 6.35
C PHE A 23 -10.04 -5.44 6.26
N GLU A 24 -11.29 -5.39 5.81
CA GLU A 24 -12.12 -6.58 5.62
C GLU A 24 -11.50 -7.54 4.59
N ALA A 25 -10.99 -7.03 3.48
CA ALA A 25 -10.31 -7.85 2.49
C ALA A 25 -9.05 -8.54 3.07
N CYS A 26 -8.28 -7.84 3.91
CA CYS A 26 -7.10 -8.41 4.55
C CYS A 26 -7.45 -9.53 5.53
N LEU A 27 -8.55 -9.42 6.26
CA LEU A 27 -9.06 -10.49 7.13
C LEU A 27 -9.51 -11.69 6.31
N ASN A 28 -10.36 -11.47 5.30
CA ASN A 28 -10.94 -12.53 4.47
C ASN A 28 -9.89 -13.29 3.65
N LEU A 29 -8.84 -12.61 3.20
CA LEU A 29 -7.74 -13.18 2.44
C LEU A 29 -6.60 -13.75 3.31
N GLY A 30 -6.75 -13.73 4.63
CA GLY A 30 -5.72 -14.22 5.56
C GLY A 30 -4.42 -13.41 5.54
N LYS A 31 -4.46 -12.16 5.04
CA LYS A 31 -3.28 -11.26 5.02
C LYS A 31 -2.97 -10.68 6.40
N ILE A 32 -3.92 -10.72 7.30
CA ILE A 32 -3.75 -10.46 8.74
C ILE A 32 -3.88 -11.80 9.44
N SER A 33 -2.84 -12.20 10.16
CA SER A 33 -2.86 -13.48 10.88
C SER A 33 -3.92 -13.46 11.99
N PRO A 34 -4.48 -14.60 12.38
CA PRO A 34 -5.43 -14.68 13.51
C PRO A 34 -4.87 -14.06 14.78
N GLN A 35 -3.57 -14.21 15.04
CA GLN A 35 -2.89 -13.64 16.21
C GLN A 35 -2.86 -12.11 16.17
N SER A 36 -2.71 -11.52 14.97
CA SER A 36 -2.67 -10.06 14.78
C SER A 36 -4.05 -9.43 14.58
N ALA A 37 -5.10 -10.25 14.35
CA ALA A 37 -6.42 -9.75 14.02
C ALA A 37 -7.04 -8.89 15.13
N SER A 38 -6.85 -9.28 16.39
CA SER A 38 -7.34 -8.50 17.54
C SER A 38 -6.70 -7.11 17.60
N GLN A 39 -5.38 -7.04 17.45
CA GLN A 39 -4.64 -5.78 17.44
C GLN A 39 -5.04 -4.88 16.26
N ALA A 40 -5.18 -5.47 15.07
CA ALA A 40 -5.62 -4.73 13.88
C ALA A 40 -7.04 -4.18 14.03
N ARG A 41 -7.98 -4.95 14.64
CA ARG A 41 -9.34 -4.48 14.96
C ARG A 41 -9.30 -3.34 15.98
N GLN A 42 -8.51 -3.46 17.03
CA GLN A 42 -8.34 -2.41 18.02
C GLN A 42 -7.83 -1.12 17.39
N TYR A 43 -6.84 -1.22 16.52
CA TYR A 43 -6.29 -0.09 15.79
C TYR A 43 -7.35 0.57 14.89
N ARG A 44 -8.14 -0.22 14.14
CA ARG A 44 -9.22 0.30 13.30
C ARG A 44 -10.31 0.99 14.13
N ASN A 45 -10.72 0.40 15.24
CA ASN A 45 -11.70 1.00 16.15
C ASN A 45 -11.22 2.32 16.74
N GLU A 46 -9.92 2.45 16.99
CA GLU A 46 -9.33 3.71 17.46
C GLU A 46 -9.36 4.78 16.37
N GLN A 47 -9.00 4.47 15.13
CA GLN A 47 -9.12 5.38 14.00
C GLN A 47 -10.54 5.94 13.88
N GLN A 48 -11.54 5.07 13.94
CA GLN A 48 -12.96 5.46 13.88
C GLN A 48 -13.40 6.34 15.07
N ARG A 49 -12.96 5.99 16.28
CA ARG A 49 -13.26 6.81 17.48
C ARG A 49 -12.64 8.21 17.41
N GLN A 50 -11.54 8.37 16.70
CA GLN A 50 -10.91 9.67 16.45
C GLN A 50 -11.57 10.44 15.30
N GLY A 51 -12.58 9.87 14.64
CA GLY A 51 -13.34 10.52 13.56
C GLY A 51 -12.78 10.27 12.16
N PHE A 52 -11.85 9.33 11.99
CA PHE A 52 -11.38 8.97 10.66
C PHE A 52 -12.45 8.16 9.91
N ASP A 53 -12.97 8.71 8.82
CA ASP A 53 -14.11 8.22 8.06
C ASP A 53 -13.77 7.77 6.63
N ASP A 54 -12.53 7.50 6.35
CA ASP A 54 -12.04 7.04 5.04
C ASP A 54 -12.17 8.05 3.87
N GLN A 55 -12.41 9.34 4.11
CA GLN A 55 -12.62 10.37 3.06
C GLN A 55 -11.41 10.51 2.10
N LEU A 56 -10.22 10.19 2.55
CA LEU A 56 -9.01 10.31 1.72
C LEU A 56 -8.88 9.21 0.65
N GLY A 57 -9.78 8.25 0.61
CA GLY A 57 -9.69 7.10 -0.28
C GLY A 57 -8.59 6.11 0.12
N LEU A 58 -8.16 5.25 -0.81
CA LEU A 58 -7.12 4.25 -0.56
C LEU A 58 -6.04 4.29 -1.64
N SER A 59 -4.79 4.47 -1.23
CA SER A 59 -3.63 4.36 -2.12
C SER A 59 -3.06 2.96 -2.15
N THR A 60 -2.35 2.65 -3.24
CA THR A 60 -1.39 1.54 -3.25
C THR A 60 -0.03 2.05 -2.77
N ASN A 61 0.62 1.33 -1.84
CA ASN A 61 1.84 1.80 -1.21
C ASN A 61 3.12 1.22 -1.83
N TYR A 62 3.01 0.47 -2.93
CA TYR A 62 4.17 -0.09 -3.63
C TYR A 62 5.00 0.95 -4.40
N LEU A 63 4.43 2.12 -4.69
CA LEU A 63 5.12 3.28 -5.24
C LEU A 63 4.61 4.55 -4.58
N LEU A 64 5.50 5.26 -3.90
CA LEU A 64 5.25 6.55 -3.30
C LEU A 64 6.23 7.58 -3.88
N VAL A 65 5.70 8.65 -4.45
CA VAL A 65 6.48 9.81 -4.89
C VAL A 65 6.40 10.86 -3.80
N ARG A 66 7.54 11.28 -3.27
CA ARG A 66 7.61 12.19 -2.11
C ARG A 66 8.45 13.42 -2.42
N ARG A 67 8.04 14.58 -1.90
CA ARG A 67 8.85 15.78 -1.92
C ARG A 67 9.97 15.65 -0.87
N CYS A 68 11.22 15.65 -1.32
CA CYS A 68 12.35 15.62 -0.42
C CYS A 68 12.43 16.94 0.38
N GLY A 69 12.74 16.85 1.66
CA GLY A 69 12.90 18.01 2.53
C GLY A 69 11.59 18.55 3.15
N ASP A 70 10.43 18.00 2.80
CA ASP A 70 9.16 18.38 3.44
C ASP A 70 9.10 17.85 4.88
N SER A 71 9.12 18.75 5.85
CA SER A 71 9.17 18.41 7.27
C SER A 71 7.85 17.83 7.80
N GLN A 72 6.70 18.29 7.27
CA GLN A 72 5.39 17.77 7.66
C GLN A 72 5.23 16.34 7.15
N LEU A 73 5.54 16.10 5.87
CA LEU A 73 5.51 14.75 5.32
C LEU A 73 6.48 13.81 6.04
N LYS A 74 7.66 14.30 6.44
CA LYS A 74 8.60 13.49 7.23
C LYS A 74 7.98 13.03 8.55
N GLY A 75 7.23 13.88 9.23
CA GLY A 75 6.48 13.54 10.45
C GLY A 75 5.45 12.46 10.17
N VAL A 76 4.60 12.66 9.14
CA VAL A 76 3.60 11.67 8.72
C VAL A 76 4.22 10.31 8.41
N MET A 77 5.35 10.28 7.70
CA MET A 77 6.04 9.03 7.38
C MET A 77 6.60 8.34 8.62
N GLY A 78 7.07 9.10 9.61
CA GLY A 78 7.51 8.57 10.90
C GLY A 78 6.37 7.91 11.68
N ASP A 79 5.24 8.61 11.80
CA ASP A 79 4.03 8.12 12.45
C ASP A 79 3.47 6.87 11.72
N TRP A 80 3.40 6.92 10.40
CA TRP A 80 2.98 5.79 9.59
C TRP A 80 3.85 4.56 9.82
N TRP A 81 5.17 4.73 9.80
CA TRP A 81 6.12 3.65 10.04
C TRP A 81 6.00 3.09 11.46
N HIS A 82 5.83 3.96 12.46
CA HIS A 82 5.57 3.55 13.84
C HIS A 82 4.30 2.69 13.93
N ASP A 83 3.20 3.11 13.31
CA ASP A 83 1.94 2.37 13.34
C ASP A 83 2.04 1.02 12.60
N VAL A 84 2.79 0.94 11.50
CA VAL A 84 3.06 -0.32 10.81
C VAL A 84 3.83 -1.29 11.69
N LEU A 85 4.82 -0.82 12.43
CA LEU A 85 5.64 -1.67 13.30
C LEU A 85 4.92 -2.12 14.56
N HIS A 86 4.10 -1.25 15.16
CA HIS A 86 3.61 -1.46 16.52
C HIS A 86 2.09 -1.69 16.64
N ARG A 87 1.31 -1.31 15.63
CA ARG A 87 -0.15 -1.32 15.68
C ARG A 87 -0.81 -2.26 14.68
N CYS A 88 -0.37 -2.20 13.42
CA CYS A 88 -0.93 -3.04 12.36
C CYS A 88 0.12 -3.27 11.28
N HIS A 89 0.59 -4.50 11.11
CA HIS A 89 1.62 -4.86 10.12
C HIS A 89 1.16 -4.76 8.66
N ARG A 90 0.10 -3.96 8.39
CA ARG A 90 -0.42 -3.66 7.06
C ARG A 90 -0.32 -2.16 6.79
N ASP A 91 0.62 -1.80 5.95
CA ASP A 91 0.97 -0.44 5.57
C ASP A 91 -0.22 0.37 5.00
N GLN A 92 -1.08 -0.27 4.21
CA GLN A 92 -2.26 0.34 3.62
C GLN A 92 -3.34 0.71 4.64
N LEU A 93 -3.37 0.07 5.81
CA LEU A 93 -4.34 0.38 6.86
C LEU A 93 -3.94 1.58 7.71
N ALA A 94 -2.72 2.07 7.57
CA ALA A 94 -2.19 3.14 8.41
C ALA A 94 -1.88 4.44 7.66
N LEU A 95 -1.55 4.41 6.35
CA LEU A 95 -1.08 5.61 5.64
C LEU A 95 -2.14 6.71 5.58
N GLN A 96 -3.37 6.40 5.13
CA GLN A 96 -4.42 7.39 4.99
C GLN A 96 -4.83 8.00 6.34
N TYR A 97 -4.88 7.20 7.39
CA TYR A 97 -5.14 7.69 8.73
C TYR A 97 -4.04 8.65 9.23
N ASN A 98 -2.78 8.33 8.99
CA ASN A 98 -1.68 9.21 9.39
C ASN A 98 -1.63 10.49 8.55
N LEU A 99 -2.01 10.46 7.28
CA LEU A 99 -2.19 11.66 6.48
C LEU A 99 -3.34 12.53 7.05
N TRP A 100 -4.51 11.95 7.25
CA TRP A 100 -5.67 12.64 7.81
C TRP A 100 -5.37 13.27 9.18
N ARG A 101 -4.77 12.53 10.10
CA ARG A 101 -4.43 12.99 11.46
C ARG A 101 -3.49 14.21 11.46
N ASN A 102 -2.70 14.38 10.42
CA ASN A 102 -1.75 15.48 10.27
C ASN A 102 -2.22 16.54 9.26
N ASP A 103 -3.52 16.60 8.94
CA ASP A 103 -4.10 17.52 7.95
C ASP A 103 -3.37 17.49 6.59
N GLN A 104 -2.88 16.30 6.22
CA GLN A 104 -2.21 16.06 4.95
C GLN A 104 -3.09 15.23 4.02
N THR A 105 -2.84 15.36 2.73
CA THR A 105 -3.47 14.55 1.71
C THR A 105 -2.44 14.05 0.70
N TRP A 106 -2.89 13.29 -0.28
CA TRP A 106 -2.02 12.73 -1.32
C TRP A 106 -2.57 12.99 -2.72
N LEU A 107 -1.67 13.04 -3.70
CA LEU A 107 -1.98 13.27 -5.10
C LEU A 107 -2.18 11.92 -5.80
N PRO A 108 -3.36 11.65 -6.37
CA PRO A 108 -3.56 10.47 -7.19
C PRO A 108 -2.76 10.55 -8.49
N LEU A 109 -1.76 9.70 -8.63
CA LEU A 109 -0.90 9.68 -9.82
C LEU A 109 -1.62 9.18 -11.07
N ASP A 110 -2.72 8.45 -10.92
CA ASP A 110 -3.57 7.97 -12.02
C ASP A 110 -4.10 9.10 -12.89
N GLU A 111 -4.21 10.32 -12.37
CA GLU A 111 -4.67 11.49 -13.09
C GLU A 111 -3.64 12.04 -14.08
N PHE A 112 -2.37 11.73 -13.88
CA PHE A 112 -1.27 12.26 -14.68
C PHE A 112 -0.59 11.21 -15.55
N VAL A 113 -0.54 9.97 -15.06
CA VAL A 113 0.16 8.88 -15.74
C VAL A 113 -0.64 7.60 -15.64
N PRO A 114 -0.99 6.95 -16.76
CA PRO A 114 -1.59 5.62 -16.72
C PRO A 114 -0.67 4.65 -16.00
N ARG A 115 -1.19 3.95 -14.98
CA ARG A 115 -0.47 2.97 -14.17
C ARG A 115 0.32 1.97 -15.02
N GLN A 116 -0.27 1.48 -16.11
CA GLN A 116 0.32 0.49 -17.02
C GLN A 116 1.60 0.97 -17.70
N ARG A 117 1.80 2.29 -17.81
CA ARG A 117 3.02 2.87 -18.37
C ARG A 117 4.16 2.96 -17.37
N MET A 118 3.86 3.00 -16.07
CA MET A 118 4.89 3.13 -15.04
C MET A 118 5.26 1.80 -14.37
N LEU A 119 4.35 0.84 -14.35
CA LEU A 119 4.51 -0.34 -13.51
C LEU A 119 4.05 -1.59 -14.25
N TYR A 120 4.97 -2.52 -14.42
CA TYR A 120 4.63 -3.88 -14.79
C TYR A 120 4.28 -4.67 -13.52
N HIS A 121 3.00 -4.92 -13.32
CA HIS A 121 2.55 -5.79 -12.24
C HIS A 121 2.71 -7.25 -12.65
N ALA A 122 3.73 -7.92 -12.12
CA ALA A 122 3.67 -9.36 -12.01
C ALA A 122 2.57 -9.73 -11.00
N ARG A 123 1.58 -10.53 -11.40
CA ARG A 123 0.62 -11.10 -10.46
C ARG A 123 1.37 -11.86 -9.38
N HIS A 124 1.27 -11.43 -8.14
CA HIS A 124 1.71 -12.20 -6.99
C HIS A 124 0.71 -13.35 -6.73
N GLY A 125 0.64 -14.32 -7.64
CA GLY A 125 0.11 -15.62 -7.32
C GLY A 125 1.24 -16.44 -6.72
N HIS A 126 1.01 -17.12 -5.61
CA HIS A 126 1.94 -18.19 -5.22
C HIS A 126 2.00 -19.16 -6.40
N PRO A 127 3.14 -19.28 -7.09
CA PRO A 127 3.21 -20.18 -8.24
C PRO A 127 2.89 -21.58 -7.74
N ASN A 128 1.89 -22.21 -8.34
CA ASN A 128 1.63 -23.63 -8.10
C ASN A 128 2.85 -24.44 -8.52
N ALA A 129 2.94 -25.71 -8.12
CA ALA A 129 4.11 -26.55 -8.40
C ALA A 129 4.44 -26.60 -9.91
N ALA A 130 3.43 -26.58 -10.79
CA ALA A 130 3.58 -26.57 -12.24
C ALA A 130 4.19 -25.25 -12.76
N GLN A 131 3.78 -24.12 -12.21
CA GLN A 131 4.36 -22.81 -12.55
C GLN A 131 5.82 -22.70 -12.11
N ARG A 132 6.15 -23.23 -10.92
CA ARG A 132 7.57 -23.28 -10.45
C ARG A 132 8.44 -24.15 -11.35
N ALA A 133 7.93 -25.33 -11.78
CA ALA A 133 8.64 -26.22 -12.69
C ALA A 133 8.85 -25.54 -14.06
N HIS A 134 7.86 -24.86 -14.60
CA HIS A 134 7.94 -24.10 -15.83
C HIS A 134 8.97 -22.97 -15.77
N ASP A 135 9.00 -22.20 -14.67
CA ASP A 135 9.95 -21.11 -14.47
C ASP A 135 11.40 -21.61 -14.32
N VAL A 136 11.59 -22.75 -13.66
CA VAL A 136 12.90 -23.42 -13.57
C VAL A 136 13.38 -23.87 -14.95
N LEU A 137 12.52 -24.50 -15.74
CA LEU A 137 12.82 -24.93 -17.11
C LEU A 137 13.15 -23.73 -18.00
N ARG A 138 12.41 -22.66 -17.94
CA ARG A 138 12.65 -21.44 -18.74
C ARG A 138 13.97 -20.76 -18.40
N ARG A 139 14.36 -20.74 -17.13
CA ARG A 139 15.66 -20.22 -16.67
C ARG A 139 16.83 -21.10 -17.09
N SER A 140 16.65 -22.44 -17.13
CA SER A 140 17.68 -23.38 -17.57
C SER A 140 17.91 -23.37 -19.09
N LEU A 141 16.83 -23.17 -19.87
CA LEU A 141 16.91 -23.05 -21.33
C LEU A 141 17.49 -21.69 -21.76
N GLY A 142 17.15 -20.60 -21.08
CA GLY A 142 17.70 -19.27 -21.35
C GLY A 142 19.20 -19.14 -21.11
N ARG A 143 19.77 -19.95 -20.22
CA ARG A 143 21.23 -20.01 -20.00
C ARG A 143 22.02 -20.80 -21.06
N ARG A 144 21.34 -21.65 -21.86
CA ARG A 144 21.98 -22.41 -22.93
C ARG A 144 22.06 -21.71 -24.28
N ILE A 145 21.38 -20.56 -24.42
CA ILE A 145 21.35 -19.74 -25.65
C ILE A 145 22.30 -18.54 -25.56
N ALA A 146 22.89 -18.28 -24.39
CA ALA A 146 23.83 -17.18 -24.14
C ALA A 146 25.27 -17.64 -23.88
N GLY A 147 25.62 -18.88 -24.31
CA GLY A 147 26.95 -19.44 -24.26
C GLY A 147 27.48 -19.77 -25.65
#